data_83a68481691d36e38daed814e30db823
#
_entry.id   83a68481691d36e38daed814e30db823
#
_cell.length_a   1.000
_cell.length_b   1.000
_cell.length_c   1.000
_cell.angle_alpha   90.00
_cell.angle_beta   90.00
_cell.angle_gamma   90.00
#
_symmetry.space_group_name_H-M   'P 1'
#
loop_
_entity.id
_entity.type
_entity.pdbx_description
1 polymer ?
#
loop_
_entity_poly.entity_id
_entity_poly.type
_entity_poly.pdbx_seq_one_letter_code
_entity_poly.pdbx_strand_id
1 'polypeptide(L)'
;MNPMLAPRHRMFLDQPFPDSRRLRTARALYALALLLMPACMIATPWGLTPAACLTLVAVLLAPDRIWAARKAAGWPVLMMTGVVVTVACVVSFSVLVHHDSWGEAGSRGRVLLIPLASLMVLGLAPPRAALWGGAVLGLLGAAVVAILQIRQHLPRADGWTNAISFADAAAMLLALVVFLRPSGRFAITALAACAGVVAIGLSGTRGAWPAAAMVVIMALFVRATSGRGHRLEAWALAVLALLSIALVLPQVQQRVEALRVDLMRYAAGDPDSSSGARLQLLDLATEALIADPWTGVGVGRFERVLETAPQCRVPAPDDWCRLRHAHSDFPEWGATMGIPGLVALLALYGVPAWLFARQLLVQPFPRRSRSAALAGLAVVVVFVLCGLSQSMWAHQLTGSSFVVLVGVLLGFSLREDPHKA
;
A
#
# COMPACT_ATOMS: atom_id res chain seq x y z
N MET A 1 11.47 -28.34 -31.25
CA MET A 1 12.18 -28.78 -30.05
C MET A 1 13.59 -28.20 -30.10
N ASN A 2 13.90 -27.21 -29.32
CA ASN A 2 15.20 -26.53 -29.32
C ASN A 2 15.83 -26.71 -27.93
N PRO A 3 16.90 -27.51 -27.76
CA PRO A 3 17.43 -27.94 -26.43
C PRO A 3 18.49 -26.98 -25.83
N MET A 4 18.43 -25.69 -26.16
CA MET A 4 19.50 -24.74 -25.74
C MET A 4 19.10 -23.68 -24.72
N LEU A 5 18.21 -23.98 -23.77
CA LEU A 5 18.00 -23.14 -22.59
C LEU A 5 18.09 -23.97 -21.30
N ALA A 6 19.18 -24.67 -21.12
CA ALA A 6 19.55 -25.28 -19.85
C ALA A 6 20.17 -24.23 -18.90
N PRO A 7 19.97 -24.35 -17.59
CA PRO A 7 20.07 -23.29 -16.60
C PRO A 7 21.53 -23.02 -16.19
N ARG A 8 22.19 -22.09 -16.85
CA ARG A 8 23.52 -21.58 -16.41
C ARG A 8 23.46 -20.64 -15.19
N HIS A 9 22.26 -20.35 -14.64
CA HIS A 9 22.12 -19.44 -13.50
C HIS A 9 22.23 -20.08 -12.10
N ARG A 10 22.35 -21.43 -12.00
CA ARG A 10 22.39 -22.12 -10.69
C ARG A 10 23.72 -22.03 -9.94
N MET A 11 24.82 -21.65 -10.60
CA MET A 11 26.16 -21.85 -10.05
C MET A 11 26.70 -20.77 -9.10
N PHE A 12 26.01 -19.63 -8.94
CA PHE A 12 26.54 -18.51 -8.14
C PHE A 12 25.88 -18.32 -6.78
N LEU A 13 24.75 -19.01 -6.49
CA LEU A 13 24.11 -18.95 -5.17
C LEU A 13 24.51 -20.13 -4.24
N ASP A 14 25.12 -21.18 -4.79
CA ASP A 14 25.49 -22.40 -4.06
C ASP A 14 26.91 -22.41 -3.48
N GLN A 15 27.68 -21.34 -3.60
CA GLN A 15 28.87 -21.23 -2.77
C GLN A 15 28.45 -20.88 -1.33
N PRO A 16 28.68 -21.74 -0.35
CA PRO A 16 28.52 -21.43 1.06
C PRO A 16 29.61 -20.45 1.45
N PHE A 17 29.40 -19.17 1.14
CA PHE A 17 30.20 -18.18 1.86
C PHE A 17 29.86 -18.35 3.34
N PRO A 18 30.90 -18.49 4.22
CA PRO A 18 30.66 -18.70 5.64
C PRO A 18 29.72 -17.58 6.12
N ASP A 19 28.66 -18.00 6.82
CA ASP A 19 27.60 -17.10 7.32
C ASP A 19 28.25 -16.21 8.39
N SER A 20 28.90 -15.14 7.95
CA SER A 20 29.67 -14.24 8.81
C SER A 20 28.74 -13.68 9.87
N ARG A 21 29.24 -13.40 11.09
CA ARG A 21 28.46 -12.76 12.15
C ARG A 21 27.75 -11.53 11.62
N ARG A 22 28.44 -10.74 10.81
CA ARG A 22 27.90 -9.55 10.13
C ARG A 22 26.64 -9.84 9.31
N LEU A 23 26.65 -10.87 8.47
CA LEU A 23 25.51 -11.24 7.64
C LEU A 23 24.33 -11.76 8.47
N ARG A 24 24.61 -12.59 9.50
CA ARG A 24 23.56 -13.05 10.44
C ARG A 24 22.91 -11.89 11.17
N THR A 25 23.70 -10.93 11.65
CA THR A 25 23.18 -9.71 12.29
C THR A 25 22.35 -8.87 11.30
N ALA A 26 22.83 -8.63 10.09
CA ALA A 26 22.09 -7.89 9.08
C ALA A 26 20.73 -8.55 8.76
N ARG A 27 20.71 -9.88 8.63
CA ARG A 27 19.47 -10.67 8.40
C ARG A 27 18.51 -10.57 9.58
N ALA A 28 19.00 -10.67 10.82
CA ALA A 28 18.19 -10.58 12.03
C ALA A 28 17.59 -9.17 12.18
N LEU A 29 18.38 -8.11 11.97
CA LEU A 29 17.91 -6.73 12.02
C LEU A 29 16.86 -6.45 10.94
N TYR A 30 17.06 -6.95 9.73
CA TYR A 30 16.09 -6.79 8.65
C TYR A 30 14.80 -7.59 8.90
N ALA A 31 14.91 -8.81 9.47
CA ALA A 31 13.76 -9.59 9.91
C ALA A 31 12.96 -8.85 10.99
N LEU A 32 13.64 -8.23 11.95
CA LEU A 32 13.02 -7.40 12.98
C LEU A 32 12.37 -6.13 12.36
N ALA A 33 13.04 -5.50 11.39
CA ALA A 33 12.46 -4.38 10.65
C ALA A 33 11.16 -4.76 9.93
N LEU A 34 11.13 -5.92 9.26
CA LEU A 34 9.93 -6.46 8.60
C LEU A 34 8.81 -6.82 9.57
N LEU A 35 9.13 -7.15 10.82
CA LEU A 35 8.13 -7.34 11.87
C LEU A 35 7.63 -6.00 12.40
N LEU A 36 8.52 -5.07 12.73
CA LEU A 36 8.15 -3.80 13.33
C LEU A 36 7.46 -2.84 12.35
N MET A 37 7.79 -2.92 11.05
CA MET A 37 7.18 -2.08 10.03
C MET A 37 5.63 -2.15 10.07
N PRO A 38 4.99 -3.31 9.88
CA PRO A 38 3.53 -3.40 9.98
C PRO A 38 3.01 -3.35 11.42
N ALA A 39 3.78 -3.83 12.41
CA ALA A 39 3.36 -3.83 13.82
C ALA A 39 3.21 -2.41 14.38
N CYS A 40 4.14 -1.50 14.06
CA CYS A 40 4.13 -0.13 14.56
C CYS A 40 3.38 0.84 13.66
N MET A 41 3.10 0.49 12.41
CA MET A 41 2.61 1.36 11.34
C MET A 41 1.43 2.24 11.76
N ILE A 42 0.46 1.67 12.45
CA ILE A 42 -0.78 2.34 12.90
C ILE A 42 -1.12 2.09 14.38
N ALA A 43 -0.43 1.16 15.01
CA ALA A 43 -0.67 0.80 16.41
C ALA A 43 0.16 1.63 17.40
N THR A 44 1.14 2.41 16.92
CA THR A 44 2.02 3.21 17.77
C THR A 44 2.28 4.59 17.17
N PRO A 45 2.65 5.60 18.00
CA PRO A 45 2.99 6.93 17.52
C PRO A 45 4.30 6.98 16.72
N TRP A 46 5.14 5.95 16.81
CA TRP A 46 6.43 5.89 16.12
C TRP A 46 6.33 5.52 14.64
N GLY A 47 5.20 4.96 14.21
CA GLY A 47 4.93 4.60 12.82
C GLY A 47 6.01 3.72 12.20
N LEU A 48 6.56 4.14 11.07
CA LEU A 48 7.57 3.38 10.31
C LEU A 48 9.01 3.60 10.81
N THR A 49 9.26 4.56 11.72
CA THR A 49 10.61 4.98 12.11
C THR A 49 11.50 3.85 12.66
N PRO A 50 11.03 2.98 13.60
CA PRO A 50 11.87 1.91 14.11
C PRO A 50 12.32 0.94 13.02
N ALA A 51 11.41 0.60 12.10
CA ALA A 51 11.72 -0.28 10.98
C ALA A 51 12.72 0.35 9.99
N ALA A 52 12.58 1.66 9.72
CA ALA A 52 13.49 2.40 8.85
C ALA A 52 14.91 2.43 9.42
N CYS A 53 15.07 2.70 10.73
CA CYS A 53 16.38 2.68 11.40
C CYS A 53 17.05 1.30 11.30
N LEU A 54 16.32 0.23 11.61
CA LEU A 54 16.85 -1.14 11.53
C LEU A 54 17.20 -1.54 10.09
N THR A 55 16.37 -1.12 9.12
CA THR A 55 16.62 -1.34 7.69
C THR A 55 17.91 -0.66 7.26
N LEU A 56 18.12 0.60 7.65
CA LEU A 56 19.34 1.35 7.34
C LEU A 56 20.58 0.63 7.90
N VAL A 57 20.55 0.20 9.17
CA VAL A 57 21.65 -0.54 9.76
C VAL A 57 21.90 -1.87 9.02
N ALA A 58 20.84 -2.59 8.64
CA ALA A 58 20.98 -3.84 7.88
C ALA A 58 21.61 -3.61 6.49
N VAL A 59 21.28 -2.51 5.81
CA VAL A 59 21.90 -2.10 4.52
C VAL A 59 23.39 -1.83 4.73
N LEU A 60 23.76 -1.06 5.74
CA LEU A 60 25.16 -0.70 6.04
C LEU A 60 26.01 -1.94 6.44
N LEU A 61 25.37 -2.93 7.06
CA LEU A 61 26.05 -4.17 7.45
C LEU A 61 26.27 -5.14 6.28
N ALA A 62 25.49 -5.13 5.21
CA ALA A 62 25.61 -6.11 4.13
C ALA A 62 25.36 -5.52 2.72
N PRO A 63 25.98 -4.39 2.35
CA PRO A 63 25.78 -3.76 1.05
C PRO A 63 26.24 -4.64 -0.11
N ASP A 64 27.28 -5.41 0.08
CA ASP A 64 27.84 -6.38 -0.87
C ASP A 64 26.81 -7.46 -1.24
N ARG A 65 26.07 -7.98 -0.27
CA ARG A 65 25.04 -9.00 -0.47
C ARG A 65 23.82 -8.43 -1.19
N ILE A 66 23.38 -7.24 -0.79
CA ILE A 66 22.27 -6.54 -1.43
C ILE A 66 22.62 -6.23 -2.89
N TRP A 67 23.86 -5.75 -3.14
CA TRP A 67 24.31 -5.49 -4.49
C TRP A 67 24.46 -6.73 -5.35
N ALA A 68 24.97 -7.83 -4.78
CA ALA A 68 25.07 -9.12 -5.48
C ALA A 68 23.71 -9.69 -5.87
N ALA A 69 22.67 -9.42 -5.07
CA ALA A 69 21.29 -9.89 -5.30
C ALA A 69 20.70 -9.36 -6.63
N ARG A 70 21.22 -8.28 -7.22
CA ARG A 70 20.79 -7.79 -8.54
C ARG A 70 20.88 -8.85 -9.64
N LYS A 71 21.84 -9.80 -9.52
CA LYS A 71 22.01 -10.89 -10.49
C LYS A 71 20.85 -11.90 -10.41
N ALA A 72 20.29 -12.10 -9.21
CA ALA A 72 19.15 -12.96 -8.97
C ALA A 72 17.80 -12.27 -9.17
N ALA A 73 17.79 -10.93 -9.16
CA ALA A 73 16.58 -10.11 -9.26
C ALA A 73 15.88 -10.24 -10.63
N GLY A 74 16.67 -10.42 -11.70
CA GLY A 74 16.16 -10.61 -13.04
C GLY A 74 15.37 -9.41 -13.61
N TRP A 75 14.67 -9.67 -14.70
CA TRP A 75 13.90 -8.64 -15.42
C TRP A 75 12.74 -8.02 -14.60
N PRO A 76 12.07 -8.69 -13.60
CA PRO A 76 10.99 -8.05 -12.87
C PRO A 76 11.45 -6.84 -12.03
N VAL A 77 12.60 -6.95 -11.37
CA VAL A 77 13.17 -5.82 -10.60
C VAL A 77 13.71 -4.75 -11.55
N LEU A 78 14.27 -5.13 -12.70
CA LEU A 78 14.69 -4.17 -13.72
C LEU A 78 13.50 -3.37 -14.27
N MET A 79 12.38 -4.03 -14.54
CA MET A 79 11.15 -3.39 -15.00
C MET A 79 10.61 -2.40 -13.96
N MET A 80 10.58 -2.81 -12.66
CA MET A 80 10.22 -1.89 -11.58
C MET A 80 11.18 -0.72 -11.46
N THR A 81 12.49 -0.94 -11.70
CA THR A 81 13.47 0.15 -11.74
C THR A 81 13.15 1.12 -12.90
N GLY A 82 12.74 0.62 -14.06
CA GLY A 82 12.27 1.44 -15.18
C GLY A 82 11.08 2.32 -14.80
N VAL A 83 10.06 1.76 -14.13
CA VAL A 83 8.92 2.53 -13.61
C VAL A 83 9.37 3.63 -12.65
N VAL A 84 10.26 3.29 -11.71
CA VAL A 84 10.80 4.24 -10.73
C VAL A 84 11.57 5.38 -11.41
N VAL A 85 12.38 5.06 -12.41
CA VAL A 85 13.08 6.07 -13.22
C VAL A 85 12.08 6.96 -13.97
N THR A 86 11.04 6.39 -14.56
CA THR A 86 9.98 7.16 -15.24
C THR A 86 9.31 8.14 -14.27
N VAL A 87 8.92 7.69 -13.08
CA VAL A 87 8.35 8.57 -12.05
C VAL A 87 9.35 9.68 -11.67
N ALA A 88 10.61 9.32 -11.44
CA ALA A 88 11.64 10.29 -11.09
C ALA A 88 11.85 11.34 -12.21
N CYS A 89 11.85 10.92 -13.48
CA CYS A 89 11.95 11.84 -14.62
C CYS A 89 10.76 12.80 -14.70
N VAL A 90 9.52 12.29 -14.56
CA VAL A 90 8.29 13.11 -14.58
C VAL A 90 8.29 14.13 -13.43
N VAL A 91 8.63 13.68 -12.22
CA VAL A 91 8.73 14.55 -11.03
C VAL A 91 9.80 15.62 -11.23
N SER A 92 10.99 15.23 -11.70
CA SER A 92 12.08 16.18 -11.96
C SER A 92 11.73 17.19 -13.05
N PHE A 93 11.08 16.73 -14.12
CA PHE A 93 10.59 17.59 -15.19
C PHE A 93 9.58 18.63 -14.63
N SER A 94 8.61 18.19 -13.81
CA SER A 94 7.64 19.09 -13.18
C SER A 94 8.32 20.14 -12.30
N VAL A 95 9.29 19.76 -11.45
CA VAL A 95 10.05 20.69 -10.60
C VAL A 95 10.80 21.73 -11.43
N LEU A 96 11.45 21.30 -12.52
CA LEU A 96 12.25 22.19 -13.38
C LEU A 96 11.38 23.17 -14.16
N VAL A 97 10.26 22.72 -14.72
CA VAL A 97 9.34 23.56 -15.50
C VAL A 97 8.66 24.62 -14.63
N HIS A 98 8.25 24.23 -13.41
CA HIS A 98 7.56 25.17 -12.51
C HIS A 98 8.49 25.93 -11.58
N HIS A 99 9.81 25.70 -11.65
CA HIS A 99 10.81 26.29 -10.75
C HIS A 99 10.50 26.06 -9.27
N ASP A 100 9.87 24.90 -8.95
CA ASP A 100 9.47 24.53 -7.60
C ASP A 100 10.66 24.00 -6.78
N SER A 101 10.51 23.94 -5.45
CA SER A 101 11.53 23.37 -4.58
C SER A 101 11.56 21.85 -4.66
N TRP A 102 12.77 21.26 -4.60
CA TRP A 102 12.95 19.79 -4.55
C TRP A 102 12.31 19.14 -3.30
N GLY A 103 11.98 19.93 -2.28
CA GLY A 103 11.23 19.45 -1.10
C GLY A 103 9.87 18.88 -1.47
N GLU A 104 9.18 19.48 -2.42
CA GLU A 104 7.87 19.01 -2.91
C GLU A 104 7.98 17.65 -3.63
N ALA A 105 9.07 17.45 -4.36
CA ALA A 105 9.38 16.19 -5.02
C ALA A 105 9.73 15.05 -4.04
N GLY A 106 10.22 15.39 -2.84
CA GLY A 106 10.76 14.43 -1.86
C GLY A 106 9.75 13.34 -1.46
N SER A 107 8.46 13.68 -1.39
CA SER A 107 7.40 12.71 -1.11
C SER A 107 7.29 11.64 -2.21
N ARG A 108 7.57 11.94 -3.46
CA ARG A 108 7.54 11.02 -4.60
C ARG A 108 8.84 10.21 -4.73
N GLY A 109 9.97 10.74 -4.24
CA GLY A 109 11.26 10.05 -4.24
C GLY A 109 11.29 8.72 -3.48
N ARG A 110 10.32 8.48 -2.61
CA ARG A 110 10.16 7.19 -1.89
C ARG A 110 10.04 5.99 -2.83
N VAL A 111 9.57 6.16 -4.06
CA VAL A 111 9.44 5.06 -5.05
C VAL A 111 10.78 4.36 -5.32
N LEU A 112 11.92 5.05 -5.10
CA LEU A 112 13.27 4.48 -5.19
C LEU A 112 13.49 3.29 -4.23
N LEU A 113 12.70 3.19 -3.16
CA LEU A 113 12.79 2.10 -2.19
C LEU A 113 12.23 0.77 -2.73
N ILE A 114 11.41 0.76 -3.80
CA ILE A 114 10.82 -0.48 -4.34
C ILE A 114 11.91 -1.47 -4.79
N PRO A 115 12.81 -1.13 -5.73
CA PRO A 115 13.86 -2.04 -6.13
C PRO A 115 14.82 -2.37 -5.00
N LEU A 116 15.16 -1.40 -4.12
CA LEU A 116 16.03 -1.64 -2.98
C LEU A 116 15.43 -2.67 -2.01
N ALA A 117 14.16 -2.54 -1.64
CA ALA A 117 13.47 -3.48 -0.77
C ALA A 117 13.42 -4.90 -1.37
N SER A 118 13.23 -5.00 -2.70
CA SER A 118 13.30 -6.30 -3.41
C SER A 118 14.70 -6.92 -3.30
N LEU A 119 15.76 -6.14 -3.54
CA LEU A 119 17.15 -6.60 -3.45
C LEU A 119 17.52 -6.99 -2.01
N MET A 120 17.02 -6.27 -1.00
CA MET A 120 17.25 -6.63 0.40
C MET A 120 16.63 -7.98 0.75
N VAL A 121 15.40 -8.26 0.29
CA VAL A 121 14.77 -9.58 0.51
C VAL A 121 15.56 -10.69 -0.18
N LEU A 122 16.01 -10.46 -1.41
CA LEU A 122 16.80 -11.43 -2.17
C LEU A 122 18.20 -11.66 -1.56
N GLY A 123 18.87 -10.59 -1.13
CA GLY A 123 20.23 -10.64 -0.60
C GLY A 123 20.33 -11.13 0.85
N LEU A 124 19.40 -10.69 1.72
CA LEU A 124 19.41 -11.01 3.14
C LEU A 124 18.55 -12.24 3.50
N ALA A 125 17.63 -12.62 2.61
CA ALA A 125 16.77 -13.78 2.77
C ALA A 125 16.02 -13.85 4.13
N PRO A 126 15.31 -12.78 4.57
CA PRO A 126 14.62 -12.78 5.86
C PRO A 126 13.46 -13.79 5.88
N PRO A 127 13.00 -14.23 7.07
CA PRO A 127 11.83 -15.09 7.18
C PRO A 127 10.55 -14.28 6.85
N ARG A 128 9.71 -14.81 5.95
CA ARG A 128 8.42 -14.21 5.58
C ARG A 128 7.46 -14.11 6.77
N ALA A 129 7.59 -15.03 7.74
CA ALA A 129 6.79 -15.03 8.96
C ALA A 129 6.95 -13.74 9.80
N ALA A 130 8.09 -13.04 9.68
CA ALA A 130 8.29 -11.75 10.35
C ALA A 130 7.30 -10.71 9.85
N LEU A 131 7.16 -10.53 8.52
CA LEU A 131 6.20 -9.61 7.93
C LEU A 131 4.75 -9.97 8.28
N TRP A 132 4.39 -11.26 8.22
CA TRP A 132 3.07 -11.73 8.62
C TRP A 132 2.81 -11.48 10.12
N GLY A 133 3.74 -11.83 10.99
CA GLY A 133 3.63 -11.62 12.44
C GLY A 133 3.46 -10.15 12.80
N GLY A 134 4.23 -9.28 12.15
CA GLY A 134 4.10 -7.84 12.29
C GLY A 134 2.72 -7.32 11.85
N ALA A 135 2.17 -7.82 10.74
CA ALA A 135 0.84 -7.45 10.28
C ALA A 135 -0.26 -7.92 11.25
N VAL A 136 -0.11 -9.11 11.84
CA VAL A 136 -1.01 -9.59 12.92
C VAL A 136 -0.97 -8.65 14.11
N LEU A 137 0.22 -8.32 14.62
CA LEU A 137 0.38 -7.40 15.75
C LEU A 137 -0.17 -5.99 15.42
N GLY A 138 0.08 -5.51 14.21
CA GLY A 138 -0.42 -4.22 13.73
C GLY A 138 -1.93 -4.14 13.73
N LEU A 139 -2.64 -5.16 13.22
CA LEU A 139 -4.11 -5.17 13.20
C LEU A 139 -4.72 -5.33 14.60
N LEU A 140 -4.15 -6.19 15.44
CA LEU A 140 -4.60 -6.34 16.82
C LEU A 140 -4.41 -5.02 17.60
N GLY A 141 -3.24 -4.40 17.47
CA GLY A 141 -2.95 -3.10 18.07
C GLY A 141 -3.86 -1.99 17.53
N ALA A 142 -4.12 -1.97 16.22
CA ALA A 142 -5.04 -1.01 15.59
C ALA A 142 -6.46 -1.13 16.15
N ALA A 143 -6.96 -2.35 16.35
CA ALA A 143 -8.28 -2.57 16.95
C ALA A 143 -8.33 -2.06 18.40
N VAL A 144 -7.28 -2.33 19.19
CA VAL A 144 -7.19 -1.83 20.57
C VAL A 144 -7.19 -0.30 20.59
N VAL A 145 -6.35 0.34 19.78
CA VAL A 145 -6.30 1.80 19.67
C VAL A 145 -7.65 2.37 19.24
N ALA A 146 -8.28 1.78 18.21
CA ALA A 146 -9.59 2.23 17.73
C ALA A 146 -10.68 2.15 18.82
N ILE A 147 -10.74 1.02 19.55
CA ILE A 147 -11.71 0.83 20.64
C ILE A 147 -11.45 1.85 21.76
N LEU A 148 -10.20 2.08 22.16
CA LEU A 148 -9.87 3.05 23.20
C LEU A 148 -10.25 4.47 22.79
N GLN A 149 -9.98 4.87 21.55
CA GLN A 149 -10.33 6.18 21.01
C GLN A 149 -11.84 6.42 21.00
N ILE A 150 -12.63 5.43 20.54
CA ILE A 150 -14.11 5.54 20.57
C ILE A 150 -14.62 5.61 22.02
N ARG A 151 -14.02 4.85 22.96
CA ARG A 151 -14.37 4.95 24.39
C ARG A 151 -14.02 6.31 25.01
N GLN A 152 -13.02 6.99 24.46
CA GLN A 152 -12.65 8.37 24.80
C GLN A 152 -13.54 9.42 24.09
N HIS A 153 -14.65 9.00 23.50
CA HIS A 153 -15.60 9.83 22.78
C HIS A 153 -15.08 10.53 21.52
N LEU A 154 -13.99 10.04 20.92
CA LEU A 154 -13.61 10.50 19.60
C LEU A 154 -14.69 10.08 18.58
N PRO A 155 -15.09 10.96 17.65
CA PRO A 155 -16.14 10.65 16.68
C PRO A 155 -15.70 9.58 15.66
N ARG A 156 -14.40 9.35 15.53
CA ARG A 156 -13.77 8.41 14.62
C ARG A 156 -12.43 7.94 15.20
N ALA A 157 -12.11 6.68 15.00
CA ALA A 157 -10.77 6.20 15.29
C ALA A 157 -9.79 6.69 14.21
N ASP A 158 -8.73 7.37 14.60
CA ASP A 158 -7.71 7.94 13.71
C ASP A 158 -6.30 7.37 13.95
N GLY A 159 -6.14 6.54 14.98
CA GLY A 159 -4.85 6.01 15.39
C GLY A 159 -3.92 7.14 15.83
N TRP A 160 -2.74 7.18 15.24
CA TRP A 160 -1.71 8.20 15.49
C TRP A 160 -1.47 9.08 14.24
N THR A 161 -2.46 9.14 13.33
CA THR A 161 -2.36 9.86 12.05
C THR A 161 -3.65 10.61 11.74
N ASN A 162 -4.46 10.07 10.87
CA ASN A 162 -5.83 10.49 10.61
C ASN A 162 -6.67 9.26 10.26
N ALA A 163 -7.99 9.36 10.43
CA ALA A 163 -8.90 8.23 10.29
C ALA A 163 -8.84 7.57 8.91
N ILE A 164 -8.51 8.33 7.84
CA ILE A 164 -8.45 7.79 6.47
C ILE A 164 -7.16 6.97 6.32
N SER A 165 -6.00 7.57 6.59
CA SER A 165 -4.70 6.87 6.49
C SER A 165 -4.62 5.66 7.44
N PHE A 166 -5.26 5.73 8.61
CA PHE A 166 -5.39 4.62 9.55
C PHE A 166 -6.13 3.44 8.93
N ALA A 167 -7.31 3.68 8.33
CA ALA A 167 -8.11 2.65 7.70
C ALA A 167 -7.46 2.05 6.46
N ASP A 168 -6.86 2.89 5.60
CA ASP A 168 -6.18 2.46 4.37
C ASP A 168 -4.98 1.58 4.69
N ALA A 169 -4.22 1.95 5.71
CA ALA A 169 -3.12 1.16 6.22
C ALA A 169 -3.60 -0.17 6.82
N ALA A 170 -4.69 -0.17 7.60
CA ALA A 170 -5.29 -1.39 8.13
C ALA A 170 -5.76 -2.34 7.01
N ALA A 171 -6.29 -1.82 5.90
CA ALA A 171 -6.68 -2.62 4.74
C ALA A 171 -5.45 -3.27 4.05
N MET A 172 -4.30 -2.57 3.96
CA MET A 172 -3.05 -3.16 3.47
C MET A 172 -2.55 -4.27 4.40
N LEU A 173 -2.61 -4.07 5.73
CA LEU A 173 -2.22 -5.10 6.70
C LEU A 173 -3.15 -6.33 6.63
N LEU A 174 -4.45 -6.12 6.38
CA LEU A 174 -5.41 -7.20 6.19
C LEU A 174 -5.01 -8.10 5.02
N ALA A 175 -4.57 -7.52 3.90
CA ALA A 175 -4.04 -8.28 2.76
C ALA A 175 -2.83 -9.15 3.16
N LEU A 176 -1.89 -8.60 3.94
CA LEU A 176 -0.71 -9.35 4.43
C LEU A 176 -1.11 -10.52 5.33
N VAL A 177 -1.99 -10.27 6.31
CA VAL A 177 -2.44 -11.28 7.27
C VAL A 177 -3.13 -12.45 6.55
N VAL A 178 -3.96 -12.15 5.57
CA VAL A 178 -4.76 -13.13 4.84
C VAL A 178 -3.92 -13.98 3.88
N PHE A 179 -3.00 -13.39 3.12
CA PHE A 179 -2.30 -14.07 2.02
C PHE A 179 -0.89 -14.57 2.39
N LEU A 180 -0.22 -14.00 3.42
CA LEU A 180 1.08 -14.49 3.88
C LEU A 180 0.99 -15.55 4.99
N ARG A 181 -0.19 -15.98 5.36
CA ARG A 181 -0.46 -16.90 6.47
C ARG A 181 0.43 -18.15 6.41
N PRO A 182 1.19 -18.47 7.49
CA PRO A 182 1.86 -19.76 7.64
C PRO A 182 0.83 -20.88 7.81
N SER A 183 1.20 -22.11 7.43
CA SER A 183 0.36 -23.30 7.64
C SER A 183 0.02 -23.47 9.14
N GLY A 184 -1.20 -23.92 9.44
CA GLY A 184 -1.66 -24.16 10.82
C GLY A 184 -1.99 -22.90 11.63
N ARG A 185 -1.88 -21.70 11.08
CA ARG A 185 -2.12 -20.43 11.81
C ARG A 185 -3.47 -19.78 11.46
N PHE A 186 -4.49 -20.60 11.15
CA PHE A 186 -5.80 -20.07 10.73
C PHE A 186 -6.47 -19.20 11.81
N ALA A 187 -6.54 -19.67 13.06
CA ALA A 187 -7.22 -18.96 14.15
C ALA A 187 -6.60 -17.57 14.41
N ILE A 188 -5.26 -17.46 14.40
CA ILE A 188 -4.57 -16.18 14.59
C ILE A 188 -4.85 -15.25 13.41
N THR A 189 -4.84 -15.77 12.17
CA THR A 189 -5.18 -15.01 10.97
C THR A 189 -6.62 -14.50 11.03
N ALA A 190 -7.57 -15.36 11.42
CA ALA A 190 -8.98 -14.99 11.53
C ALA A 190 -9.19 -13.90 12.59
N LEU A 191 -8.59 -14.06 13.78
CA LEU A 191 -8.65 -13.05 14.85
C LEU A 191 -8.10 -11.70 14.39
N ALA A 192 -6.92 -11.69 13.76
CA ALA A 192 -6.31 -10.45 13.27
C ALA A 192 -7.12 -9.83 12.12
N ALA A 193 -7.72 -10.65 11.24
CA ALA A 193 -8.59 -10.14 10.18
C ALA A 193 -9.86 -9.50 10.74
N CYS A 194 -10.52 -10.12 11.75
CA CYS A 194 -11.65 -9.52 12.46
C CYS A 194 -11.26 -8.20 13.13
N ALA A 195 -10.11 -8.16 13.81
CA ALA A 195 -9.58 -6.93 14.42
C ALA A 195 -9.38 -5.83 13.37
N GLY A 196 -8.85 -6.16 12.19
CA GLY A 196 -8.69 -5.24 11.07
C GLY A 196 -10.02 -4.68 10.57
N VAL A 197 -11.03 -5.53 10.37
CA VAL A 197 -12.39 -5.10 9.96
C VAL A 197 -13.01 -4.18 11.01
N VAL A 198 -12.86 -4.50 12.30
CA VAL A 198 -13.35 -3.65 13.40
C VAL A 198 -12.63 -2.29 13.40
N ALA A 199 -11.29 -2.27 13.26
CA ALA A 199 -10.52 -1.02 13.21
C ALA A 199 -10.95 -0.13 12.03
N ILE A 200 -11.11 -0.70 10.82
CA ILE A 200 -11.59 0.01 9.63
C ILE A 200 -13.03 0.54 9.85
N GLY A 201 -13.92 -0.27 10.42
CA GLY A 201 -15.29 0.14 10.74
C GLY A 201 -15.35 1.32 11.70
N LEU A 202 -14.60 1.24 12.82
CA LEU A 202 -14.55 2.29 13.85
C LEU A 202 -13.88 3.58 13.36
N SER A 203 -13.03 3.51 12.31
CA SER A 203 -12.49 4.72 11.66
C SER A 203 -13.57 5.50 10.90
N GLY A 204 -14.68 4.86 10.53
CA GLY A 204 -15.74 5.44 9.72
C GLY A 204 -15.29 5.89 8.32
N THR A 205 -14.18 5.33 7.80
CA THR A 205 -13.61 5.71 6.49
C THR A 205 -14.27 4.89 5.39
N ARG A 206 -15.26 5.49 4.72
CA ARG A 206 -16.03 4.86 3.64
C ARG A 206 -15.15 4.37 2.47
N GLY A 207 -14.11 5.13 2.14
CA GLY A 207 -13.18 4.81 1.04
C GLY A 207 -12.38 3.51 1.24
N ALA A 208 -12.13 3.10 2.49
CA ALA A 208 -11.41 1.86 2.79
C ALA A 208 -12.30 0.60 2.76
N TRP A 209 -13.64 0.74 2.79
CA TRP A 209 -14.55 -0.42 2.80
C TRP A 209 -14.50 -1.28 1.54
N PRO A 210 -14.51 -0.69 0.32
CA PRO A 210 -14.35 -1.47 -0.91
C PRO A 210 -13.03 -2.22 -0.95
N ALA A 211 -11.94 -1.61 -0.44
CA ALA A 211 -10.63 -2.23 -0.38
C ALA A 211 -10.60 -3.43 0.57
N ALA A 212 -11.16 -3.30 1.78
CA ALA A 212 -11.28 -4.40 2.73
C ALA A 212 -12.18 -5.53 2.20
N ALA A 213 -13.32 -5.19 1.59
CA ALA A 213 -14.22 -6.15 0.97
C ALA A 213 -13.53 -6.91 -0.17
N MET A 214 -12.72 -6.24 -0.99
CA MET A 214 -11.97 -6.87 -2.07
C MET A 214 -10.95 -7.89 -1.53
N VAL A 215 -10.25 -7.60 -0.44
CA VAL A 215 -9.34 -8.57 0.22
C VAL A 215 -10.12 -9.82 0.65
N VAL A 216 -11.30 -9.65 1.26
CA VAL A 216 -12.15 -10.77 1.67
C VAL A 216 -12.62 -11.57 0.45
N ILE A 217 -13.10 -10.91 -0.60
CA ILE A 217 -13.55 -11.56 -1.86
C ILE A 217 -12.40 -12.36 -2.48
N MET A 218 -11.22 -11.77 -2.62
CA MET A 218 -10.04 -12.46 -3.15
C MET A 218 -9.67 -13.68 -2.28
N ALA A 219 -9.75 -13.54 -0.95
CA ALA A 219 -9.47 -14.64 -0.02
C ALA A 219 -10.48 -15.79 -0.16
N LEU A 220 -11.77 -15.47 -0.25
CA LEU A 220 -12.83 -16.44 -0.44
C LEU A 220 -12.66 -17.17 -1.78
N PHE A 221 -12.40 -16.45 -2.87
CA PHE A 221 -12.17 -17.02 -4.18
C PHE A 221 -10.98 -18.01 -4.18
N VAL A 222 -9.82 -17.59 -3.66
CA VAL A 222 -8.63 -18.44 -3.61
C VAL A 222 -8.88 -19.69 -2.75
N ARG A 223 -9.59 -19.59 -1.64
CA ARG A 223 -9.87 -20.75 -0.77
C ARG A 223 -10.95 -21.65 -1.32
N ALA A 224 -12.00 -21.11 -1.92
CA ALA A 224 -13.06 -21.89 -2.55
C ALA A 224 -12.53 -22.80 -3.69
N THR A 225 -11.51 -22.32 -4.40
CA THR A 225 -10.86 -23.05 -5.49
C THR A 225 -9.76 -24.02 -5.04
N SER A 226 -9.38 -24.01 -3.75
CA SER A 226 -8.20 -24.75 -3.24
C SER A 226 -8.51 -26.11 -2.59
N GLY A 227 -9.77 -26.59 -2.59
CA GLY A 227 -10.17 -27.90 -2.06
C GLY A 227 -11.02 -27.83 -0.77
N ARG A 228 -11.54 -29.01 -0.32
CA ARG A 228 -12.57 -29.07 0.77
C ARG A 228 -12.15 -28.44 2.10
N GLY A 229 -10.95 -28.70 2.58
CA GLY A 229 -10.47 -28.14 3.85
C GLY A 229 -10.37 -26.62 3.81
N HIS A 230 -9.96 -26.06 2.68
CA HIS A 230 -9.88 -24.61 2.49
C HIS A 230 -11.26 -23.96 2.31
N ARG A 231 -12.26 -24.71 1.84
CA ARG A 231 -13.66 -24.22 1.77
C ARG A 231 -14.26 -23.99 3.16
N LEU A 232 -13.99 -24.86 4.12
CA LEU A 232 -14.42 -24.64 5.52
C LEU A 232 -13.77 -23.39 6.10
N GLU A 233 -12.46 -23.18 5.86
CA GLU A 233 -11.78 -21.93 6.23
C GLU A 233 -12.41 -20.70 5.55
N ALA A 234 -12.83 -20.81 4.29
CA ALA A 234 -13.50 -19.75 3.57
C ALA A 234 -14.84 -19.40 4.25
N TRP A 235 -15.68 -20.40 4.55
CA TRP A 235 -16.92 -20.17 5.27
C TRP A 235 -16.72 -19.55 6.64
N ALA A 236 -15.74 -20.04 7.41
CA ALA A 236 -15.42 -19.47 8.71
C ALA A 236 -14.99 -17.99 8.60
N LEU A 237 -14.14 -17.65 7.62
CA LEU A 237 -13.74 -16.26 7.36
C LEU A 237 -14.94 -15.38 6.95
N ALA A 238 -15.85 -15.90 6.11
CA ALA A 238 -17.04 -15.16 5.70
C ALA A 238 -17.95 -14.87 6.91
N VAL A 239 -18.21 -15.87 7.74
CA VAL A 239 -19.02 -15.72 8.97
C VAL A 239 -18.36 -14.71 9.92
N LEU A 240 -17.04 -14.83 10.16
CA LEU A 240 -16.32 -13.91 11.04
C LEU A 240 -16.29 -12.48 10.49
N ALA A 241 -16.17 -12.30 9.17
CA ALA A 241 -16.27 -10.99 8.54
C ALA A 241 -17.67 -10.38 8.73
N LEU A 242 -18.74 -11.17 8.53
CA LEU A 242 -20.11 -10.72 8.75
C LEU A 242 -20.36 -10.34 10.22
N LEU A 243 -19.89 -11.15 11.18
CA LEU A 243 -19.99 -10.83 12.61
C LEU A 243 -19.21 -9.55 12.95
N SER A 244 -18.00 -9.37 12.39
CA SER A 244 -17.20 -8.16 12.61
C SER A 244 -17.90 -6.92 12.06
N ILE A 245 -18.55 -7.02 10.88
CA ILE A 245 -19.36 -5.95 10.29
C ILE A 245 -20.57 -5.65 11.20
N ALA A 246 -21.24 -6.67 11.73
CA ALA A 246 -22.37 -6.48 12.64
C ALA A 246 -22.00 -5.70 13.90
N LEU A 247 -20.80 -5.88 14.43
CA LEU A 247 -20.29 -5.12 15.59
C LEU A 247 -20.15 -3.61 15.32
N VAL A 248 -19.86 -3.23 14.08
CA VAL A 248 -19.68 -1.83 13.67
C VAL A 248 -20.85 -1.28 12.86
N LEU A 249 -21.95 -2.04 12.77
CA LEU A 249 -23.10 -1.71 11.95
C LEU A 249 -23.70 -0.33 12.24
N PRO A 250 -23.86 0.13 13.49
CA PRO A 250 -24.39 1.47 13.77
C PRO A 250 -23.52 2.58 13.16
N GLN A 251 -22.20 2.46 13.26
CA GLN A 251 -21.26 3.43 12.66
C GLN A 251 -21.34 3.41 11.13
N VAL A 252 -21.49 2.21 10.54
CA VAL A 252 -21.67 2.05 9.09
C VAL A 252 -22.96 2.73 8.63
N GLN A 253 -24.09 2.50 9.32
CA GLN A 253 -25.39 3.11 9.00
C GLN A 253 -25.33 4.64 9.07
N GLN A 254 -24.75 5.20 10.13
CA GLN A 254 -24.55 6.66 10.25
C GLN A 254 -23.74 7.23 9.07
N ARG A 255 -22.72 6.52 8.60
CA ARG A 255 -21.88 6.96 7.48
C ARG A 255 -22.58 6.83 6.13
N VAL A 256 -23.44 5.84 5.94
CA VAL A 256 -24.29 5.70 4.75
C VAL A 256 -25.31 6.84 4.68
N GLU A 257 -25.98 7.14 5.80
CA GLU A 257 -26.94 8.25 5.85
C GLU A 257 -26.24 9.61 5.62
N ALA A 258 -25.07 9.83 6.24
CA ALA A 258 -24.28 11.03 5.97
C ALA A 258 -23.91 11.15 4.48
N LEU A 259 -23.56 10.05 3.79
CA LEU A 259 -23.31 10.07 2.35
C LEU A 259 -24.54 10.49 1.55
N ARG A 260 -25.71 9.97 1.91
CA ARG A 260 -26.97 10.32 1.25
C ARG A 260 -27.27 11.82 1.38
N VAL A 261 -27.12 12.35 2.60
CA VAL A 261 -27.30 13.79 2.88
C VAL A 261 -26.30 14.63 2.09
N ASP A 262 -25.01 14.25 2.10
CA ASP A 262 -23.95 14.94 1.34
C ASP A 262 -24.28 15.03 -0.15
N LEU A 263 -24.75 13.92 -0.76
CA LEU A 263 -25.12 13.89 -2.19
C LEU A 263 -26.35 14.73 -2.50
N MET A 264 -27.35 14.77 -1.60
CA MET A 264 -28.53 15.64 -1.77
C MET A 264 -28.14 17.12 -1.68
N ARG A 265 -27.26 17.51 -0.74
CA ARG A 265 -26.74 18.87 -0.63
C ARG A 265 -25.98 19.27 -1.89
N TYR A 266 -25.09 18.42 -2.38
CA TYR A 266 -24.34 18.66 -3.62
C TYR A 266 -25.27 18.85 -4.82
N ALA A 267 -26.31 17.99 -4.96
CA ALA A 267 -27.32 18.13 -6.02
C ALA A 267 -28.13 19.42 -5.91
N ALA A 268 -28.26 19.99 -4.70
CA ALA A 268 -28.89 21.30 -4.45
C ALA A 268 -27.92 22.49 -4.64
N GLY A 269 -26.69 22.26 -5.08
CA GLY A 269 -25.67 23.28 -5.31
C GLY A 269 -24.83 23.67 -4.11
N ASP A 270 -24.89 22.88 -3.01
CA ASP A 270 -24.08 23.08 -1.81
C ASP A 270 -22.97 22.02 -1.73
N PRO A 271 -21.72 22.34 -2.11
CA PRO A 271 -20.59 21.42 -2.07
C PRO A 271 -19.97 21.30 -0.68
N ASP A 272 -20.37 22.11 0.32
CA ASP A 272 -19.71 22.16 1.64
C ASP A 272 -20.10 20.97 2.52
N SER A 273 -19.72 19.79 2.04
CA SER A 273 -19.85 18.50 2.72
C SER A 273 -18.69 17.59 2.37
N SER A 274 -18.48 16.51 3.15
CA SER A 274 -17.33 15.59 2.93
C SER A 274 -17.31 14.96 1.54
N SER A 275 -18.46 14.65 0.95
CA SER A 275 -18.55 14.05 -0.39
C SER A 275 -18.66 15.11 -1.47
N GLY A 276 -19.39 16.20 -1.22
CA GLY A 276 -19.51 17.33 -2.12
C GLY A 276 -18.17 17.99 -2.42
N ALA A 277 -17.38 18.23 -1.37
CA ALA A 277 -16.02 18.77 -1.51
C ALA A 277 -15.13 17.91 -2.45
N ARG A 278 -15.22 16.57 -2.35
CA ARG A 278 -14.45 15.70 -3.26
C ARG A 278 -14.89 15.77 -4.70
N LEU A 279 -16.20 15.89 -4.95
CA LEU A 279 -16.73 16.08 -6.31
C LEU A 279 -16.26 17.41 -6.88
N GLN A 280 -16.34 18.49 -6.09
CA GLN A 280 -15.85 19.81 -6.49
C GLN A 280 -14.34 19.79 -6.80
N LEU A 281 -13.54 19.12 -5.95
CA LEU A 281 -12.10 18.97 -6.20
C LEU A 281 -11.78 18.14 -7.46
N LEU A 282 -12.61 17.13 -7.77
CA LEU A 282 -12.48 16.33 -8.99
C LEU A 282 -12.74 17.18 -10.23
N ASP A 283 -13.78 18.02 -10.21
CA ASP A 283 -14.12 18.91 -11.32
C ASP A 283 -12.97 19.91 -11.56
N LEU A 284 -12.50 20.58 -10.51
CA LEU A 284 -11.37 21.52 -10.61
C LEU A 284 -10.07 20.85 -11.06
N ALA A 285 -9.79 19.64 -10.59
CA ALA A 285 -8.61 18.88 -11.03
C ALA A 285 -8.70 18.51 -12.52
N THR A 286 -9.90 18.21 -12.99
CA THR A 286 -10.16 17.90 -14.41
C THR A 286 -9.98 19.14 -15.28
N GLU A 287 -10.50 20.28 -14.85
CA GLU A 287 -10.30 21.58 -15.52
C GLU A 287 -8.80 21.92 -15.58
N ALA A 288 -8.05 21.76 -14.49
CA ALA A 288 -6.61 22.00 -14.46
C ALA A 288 -5.84 21.08 -15.42
N LEU A 289 -6.20 19.79 -15.49
CA LEU A 289 -5.60 18.86 -16.44
C LEU A 289 -5.89 19.25 -17.90
N ILE A 290 -7.08 19.74 -18.21
CA ILE A 290 -7.46 20.19 -19.56
C ILE A 290 -6.71 21.48 -19.92
N ALA A 291 -6.53 22.39 -18.96
CA ALA A 291 -5.82 23.65 -19.18
C ALA A 291 -4.32 23.44 -19.45
N ASP A 292 -3.67 22.57 -18.65
CA ASP A 292 -2.24 22.28 -18.76
C ASP A 292 -1.96 20.78 -18.87
N PRO A 293 -2.26 20.13 -20.01
CA PRO A 293 -2.25 18.65 -20.10
C PRO A 293 -0.85 18.04 -20.06
N TRP A 294 0.21 18.80 -20.29
CA TRP A 294 1.58 18.27 -20.34
C TRP A 294 2.41 18.54 -19.09
N THR A 295 2.14 19.60 -18.38
CA THR A 295 2.93 20.05 -17.23
C THR A 295 2.16 20.03 -15.93
N GLY A 296 0.82 20.19 -16.00
CA GLY A 296 -0.03 20.42 -14.82
C GLY A 296 0.36 21.71 -14.11
N VAL A 297 -0.03 21.84 -12.85
CA VAL A 297 0.25 23.03 -12.03
C VAL A 297 1.52 22.94 -11.17
N GLY A 298 2.24 21.85 -11.23
CA GLY A 298 3.45 21.56 -10.45
C GLY A 298 3.26 20.45 -9.43
N VAL A 299 4.28 19.59 -9.28
CA VAL A 299 4.25 18.43 -8.38
C VAL A 299 4.03 18.88 -6.93
N GLY A 300 3.02 18.31 -6.25
CA GLY A 300 2.67 18.66 -4.87
C GLY A 300 2.04 20.04 -4.69
N ARG A 301 1.66 20.72 -5.76
CA ARG A 301 1.10 22.09 -5.77
C ARG A 301 -0.39 22.12 -6.11
N PHE A 302 -1.15 21.15 -5.61
CA PHE A 302 -2.60 21.13 -5.86
C PHE A 302 -3.32 22.40 -5.34
N GLU A 303 -2.78 23.08 -4.33
CA GLU A 303 -3.29 24.36 -3.86
C GLU A 303 -3.39 25.42 -4.96
N ARG A 304 -2.54 25.38 -5.99
CA ARG A 304 -2.62 26.28 -7.15
C ARG A 304 -3.93 26.12 -7.93
N VAL A 305 -4.48 24.90 -7.95
CA VAL A 305 -5.79 24.62 -8.56
C VAL A 305 -6.88 25.36 -7.79
N LEU A 306 -6.83 25.33 -6.45
CA LEU A 306 -7.79 26.02 -5.59
C LEU A 306 -7.70 27.56 -5.73
N GLU A 307 -6.49 28.07 -5.89
CA GLU A 307 -6.26 29.50 -6.11
C GLU A 307 -6.91 30.02 -7.40
N THR A 308 -7.17 29.14 -8.39
CA THR A 308 -7.88 29.52 -9.62
C THR A 308 -9.39 29.57 -9.45
N ALA A 309 -9.94 28.83 -8.46
CA ALA A 309 -11.39 28.73 -8.23
C ALA A 309 -11.97 30.05 -7.67
N PRO A 310 -12.99 30.65 -8.31
CA PRO A 310 -13.57 31.90 -7.83
C PRO A 310 -14.13 31.83 -6.41
N GLN A 311 -14.70 30.67 -6.03
CA GLN A 311 -15.26 30.40 -4.70
C GLN A 311 -14.20 30.43 -3.60
N CYS A 312 -12.93 30.15 -3.94
CA CYS A 312 -11.83 30.13 -2.99
C CYS A 312 -11.13 31.50 -2.86
N ARG A 313 -11.49 32.49 -3.69
CA ARG A 313 -10.91 33.84 -3.68
C ARG A 313 -11.68 34.85 -2.84
N VAL A 314 -12.73 34.41 -2.16
CA VAL A 314 -13.55 35.27 -1.30
C VAL A 314 -12.96 35.36 0.11
N PRO A 315 -13.29 36.44 0.90
CA PRO A 315 -12.73 36.61 2.26
C PRO A 315 -13.07 35.49 3.24
N ALA A 316 -14.20 34.81 3.07
CA ALA A 316 -14.62 33.65 3.86
C ALA A 316 -14.96 32.47 2.94
N PRO A 317 -13.96 31.77 2.43
CA PRO A 317 -14.17 30.66 1.52
C PRO A 317 -14.69 29.43 2.26
N ASP A 318 -15.41 28.57 1.54
CA ASP A 318 -15.85 27.27 2.03
C ASP A 318 -14.69 26.41 2.56
N ASP A 319 -14.97 25.50 3.48
CA ASP A 319 -13.94 24.66 4.11
C ASP A 319 -13.18 23.79 3.11
N TRP A 320 -13.79 23.37 2.00
CA TRP A 320 -13.12 22.59 0.96
C TRP A 320 -11.99 23.36 0.25
N CYS A 321 -12.02 24.68 0.22
CA CYS A 321 -10.94 25.53 -0.32
C CYS A 321 -9.64 25.44 0.49
N ARG A 322 -9.69 24.92 1.70
CA ARG A 322 -8.50 24.70 2.57
C ARG A 322 -7.86 23.33 2.37
N LEU A 323 -8.46 22.48 1.56
CA LEU A 323 -7.92 21.17 1.26
C LEU A 323 -6.72 21.31 0.30
N ARG A 324 -5.62 20.62 0.63
CA ARG A 324 -4.37 20.73 -0.14
C ARG A 324 -4.19 19.62 -1.18
N HIS A 325 -5.20 18.76 -1.34
CA HIS A 325 -5.14 17.57 -2.17
C HIS A 325 -6.48 17.33 -2.86
N ALA A 326 -6.45 16.71 -4.04
CA ALA A 326 -7.64 16.32 -4.79
C ALA A 326 -8.49 15.21 -4.11
N HIS A 327 -8.02 14.62 -3.02
CA HIS A 327 -8.63 13.45 -2.36
C HIS A 327 -8.89 12.26 -3.31
N SER A 328 -8.09 12.15 -4.37
CA SER A 328 -7.97 10.99 -5.24
C SER A 328 -6.63 11.08 -5.97
N ASP A 329 -5.94 9.94 -6.11
CA ASP A 329 -4.62 9.91 -6.73
C ASP A 329 -4.65 10.28 -8.21
N PHE A 330 -5.67 9.84 -8.97
CA PHE A 330 -5.73 10.09 -10.41
C PHE A 330 -5.93 11.58 -10.73
N PRO A 331 -6.93 12.28 -10.17
CA PRO A 331 -7.06 13.72 -10.34
C PRO A 331 -5.85 14.50 -9.82
N GLU A 332 -5.28 14.09 -8.68
CA GLU A 332 -4.11 14.74 -8.08
C GLU A 332 -2.90 14.71 -9.03
N TRP A 333 -2.56 13.53 -9.59
CA TRP A 333 -1.42 13.38 -10.48
C TRP A 333 -1.68 14.01 -11.84
N GLY A 334 -2.93 13.96 -12.33
CA GLY A 334 -3.35 14.63 -13.57
C GLY A 334 -3.24 16.14 -13.47
N ALA A 335 -3.86 16.74 -12.46
CA ALA A 335 -3.82 18.18 -12.25
C ALA A 335 -2.41 18.73 -11.99
N THR A 336 -1.58 17.97 -11.22
CA THR A 336 -0.26 18.47 -10.79
C THR A 336 0.87 18.18 -11.77
N MET A 337 0.78 17.12 -12.58
CA MET A 337 1.86 16.70 -13.49
C MET A 337 1.36 16.36 -14.91
N GLY A 338 0.10 16.66 -15.22
CA GLY A 338 -0.48 16.43 -16.54
C GLY A 338 -0.60 14.93 -16.92
N ILE A 339 -0.71 14.67 -18.22
CA ILE A 339 -0.72 13.32 -18.81
C ILE A 339 0.54 12.52 -18.44
N PRO A 340 1.76 13.09 -18.45
CA PRO A 340 2.95 12.37 -17.99
C PRO A 340 2.82 11.84 -16.56
N GLY A 341 2.22 12.63 -15.66
CA GLY A 341 1.92 12.22 -14.27
C GLY A 341 0.95 11.03 -14.22
N LEU A 342 -0.14 11.08 -14.99
CA LEU A 342 -1.10 9.98 -15.08
C LEU A 342 -0.46 8.69 -15.61
N VAL A 343 0.35 8.78 -16.67
CA VAL A 343 1.07 7.63 -17.23
C VAL A 343 2.03 7.03 -16.22
N ALA A 344 2.76 7.88 -15.50
CA ALA A 344 3.67 7.44 -14.43
C ALA A 344 2.91 6.75 -13.28
N LEU A 345 1.77 7.27 -12.86
CA LEU A 345 0.90 6.67 -11.85
C LEU A 345 0.35 5.32 -12.31
N LEU A 346 -0.18 5.25 -13.54
CA LEU A 346 -0.68 4.01 -14.13
C LEU A 346 0.41 2.94 -14.24
N ALA A 347 1.64 3.32 -14.58
CA ALA A 347 2.78 2.42 -14.58
C ALA A 347 3.14 1.94 -13.16
N LEU A 348 3.10 2.85 -12.18
CA LEU A 348 3.41 2.57 -10.78
C LEU A 348 2.40 1.61 -10.13
N TYR A 349 1.17 1.56 -10.60
CA TYR A 349 0.13 0.61 -10.17
C TYR A 349 0.07 -0.63 -11.08
N GLY A 350 0.06 -0.43 -12.39
CA GLY A 350 -0.17 -1.49 -13.37
C GLY A 350 1.00 -2.47 -13.47
N VAL A 351 2.24 -1.98 -13.43
CA VAL A 351 3.41 -2.86 -13.58
C VAL A 351 3.56 -3.83 -12.40
N PRO A 352 3.52 -3.42 -11.12
CA PRO A 352 3.58 -4.37 -10.02
C PRO A 352 2.35 -5.31 -9.99
N ALA A 353 1.14 -4.80 -10.28
CA ALA A 353 -0.04 -5.65 -10.40
C ALA A 353 0.14 -6.74 -11.46
N TRP A 354 0.63 -6.38 -12.65
CA TRP A 354 0.91 -7.31 -13.73
C TRP A 354 2.03 -8.31 -13.37
N LEU A 355 3.11 -7.86 -12.72
CA LEU A 355 4.19 -8.73 -12.27
C LEU A 355 3.69 -9.80 -11.30
N PHE A 356 2.89 -9.41 -10.31
CA PHE A 356 2.30 -10.35 -9.36
C PHE A 356 1.28 -11.28 -10.03
N ALA A 357 0.38 -10.75 -10.87
CA ALA A 357 -0.62 -11.54 -11.59
C ALA A 357 0.04 -12.55 -12.54
N ARG A 358 1.06 -12.14 -13.29
CA ARG A 358 1.82 -13.04 -14.16
C ARG A 358 2.43 -14.21 -13.40
N GLN A 359 2.98 -13.95 -12.20
CA GLN A 359 3.55 -15.02 -11.37
C GLN A 359 2.50 -16.01 -10.89
N LEU A 360 1.23 -15.61 -10.77
CA LEU A 360 0.13 -16.49 -10.40
C LEU A 360 -0.32 -17.39 -11.57
N LEU A 361 -0.11 -16.94 -12.82
CA LEU A 361 -0.51 -17.66 -14.03
C LEU A 361 0.54 -18.68 -14.51
N VAL A 362 1.82 -18.48 -14.20
CA VAL A 362 2.89 -19.41 -14.59
C VAL A 362 2.90 -20.64 -13.70
N GLN A 363 2.77 -21.82 -14.29
CA GLN A 363 2.79 -23.14 -13.61
C GLN A 363 4.09 -23.90 -13.95
N PRO A 364 4.66 -24.70 -13.06
CA PRO A 364 4.36 -24.92 -11.62
C PRO A 364 5.04 -23.88 -10.74
N PHE A 365 4.32 -23.27 -9.83
CA PHE A 365 4.85 -22.23 -8.95
C PHE A 365 4.94 -22.70 -7.48
N PRO A 366 6.03 -22.48 -6.76
CA PRO A 366 6.14 -22.85 -5.35
C PRO A 366 5.06 -22.15 -4.52
N ARG A 367 4.38 -22.89 -3.61
CA ARG A 367 3.27 -22.35 -2.79
C ARG A 367 3.64 -21.07 -2.03
N ARG A 368 4.90 -20.95 -1.57
CA ARG A 368 5.38 -19.78 -0.81
C ARG A 368 5.51 -18.52 -1.67
N SER A 369 6.05 -18.65 -2.86
CA SER A 369 6.17 -17.55 -3.81
C SER A 369 4.79 -17.10 -4.29
N ARG A 370 3.86 -18.05 -4.55
CA ARG A 370 2.47 -17.77 -4.90
C ARG A 370 1.75 -16.95 -3.82
N SER A 371 1.95 -17.24 -2.54
CA SER A 371 1.32 -16.47 -1.46
C SER A 371 1.87 -15.04 -1.35
N ALA A 372 3.17 -14.83 -1.64
CA ALA A 372 3.75 -13.50 -1.69
C ALA A 372 3.23 -12.70 -2.89
N ALA A 373 3.07 -13.35 -4.06
CA ALA A 373 2.47 -12.72 -5.24
C ALA A 373 1.00 -12.35 -5.01
N LEU A 374 0.21 -13.23 -4.35
CA LEU A 374 -1.18 -12.90 -3.96
C LEU A 374 -1.24 -11.72 -2.99
N ALA A 375 -0.38 -11.70 -1.98
CA ALA A 375 -0.31 -10.58 -1.03
C ALA A 375 0.09 -9.28 -1.74
N GLY A 376 1.06 -9.34 -2.67
CA GLY A 376 1.50 -8.20 -3.45
C GLY A 376 0.39 -7.65 -4.35
N LEU A 377 -0.30 -8.52 -5.08
CA LEU A 377 -1.45 -8.12 -5.89
C LEU A 377 -2.56 -7.50 -5.04
N ALA A 378 -2.88 -8.10 -3.89
CA ALA A 378 -3.88 -7.57 -2.98
C ALA A 378 -3.50 -6.20 -2.41
N VAL A 379 -2.23 -5.98 -2.04
CA VAL A 379 -1.73 -4.68 -1.57
C VAL A 379 -1.87 -3.62 -2.67
N VAL A 380 -1.52 -3.94 -3.92
CA VAL A 380 -1.69 -3.00 -5.04
C VAL A 380 -3.17 -2.67 -5.25
N VAL A 381 -4.05 -3.67 -5.28
CA VAL A 381 -5.50 -3.48 -5.45
C VAL A 381 -6.08 -2.63 -4.32
N VAL A 382 -5.72 -2.92 -3.06
CA VAL A 382 -6.13 -2.13 -1.90
C VAL A 382 -5.70 -0.67 -2.06
N PHE A 383 -4.43 -0.44 -2.41
CA PHE A 383 -3.90 0.91 -2.54
C PHE A 383 -4.60 1.71 -3.65
N VAL A 384 -4.85 1.08 -4.80
CA VAL A 384 -5.61 1.70 -5.91
C VAL A 384 -7.03 2.03 -5.49
N LEU A 385 -7.75 1.10 -4.84
CA LEU A 385 -9.13 1.34 -4.39
C LEU A 385 -9.22 2.47 -3.35
N CYS A 386 -8.28 2.52 -2.40
CA CYS A 386 -8.18 3.64 -1.46
C CYS A 386 -7.82 4.95 -2.20
N GLY A 387 -6.93 4.88 -3.19
CA GLY A 387 -6.50 6.00 -4.03
C GLY A 387 -7.61 6.61 -4.91
N LEU A 388 -8.76 5.92 -5.10
CA LEU A 388 -9.93 6.51 -5.75
C LEU A 388 -10.63 7.57 -4.89
N SER A 389 -10.47 7.53 -3.58
CA SER A 389 -11.16 8.41 -2.63
C SER A 389 -10.22 9.18 -1.69
N GLN A 390 -8.90 9.00 -1.84
CA GLN A 390 -7.86 9.69 -1.08
C GLN A 390 -6.59 9.85 -1.92
N SER A 391 -5.90 10.97 -1.76
CA SER A 391 -4.57 11.18 -2.33
C SER A 391 -3.52 10.41 -1.51
N MET A 392 -3.39 9.10 -1.79
CA MET A 392 -2.55 8.18 -1.02
C MET A 392 -1.06 8.58 -1.03
N TRP A 393 -0.59 9.15 -2.13
CA TRP A 393 0.79 9.60 -2.27
C TRP A 393 1.10 10.90 -1.53
N ALA A 394 0.09 11.68 -1.17
CA ALA A 394 0.25 12.88 -0.35
C ALA A 394 0.61 12.54 1.10
N HIS A 395 0.19 11.36 1.58
CA HIS A 395 0.44 10.94 2.95
C HIS A 395 1.70 10.08 3.06
N GLN A 396 2.60 10.48 3.99
CA GLN A 396 3.87 9.78 4.18
C GLN A 396 3.70 8.33 4.58
N LEU A 397 2.75 8.04 5.46
CA LEU A 397 2.51 6.69 5.97
C LEU A 397 2.09 5.73 4.86
N THR A 398 1.03 6.08 4.12
CA THR A 398 0.46 5.21 3.09
C THR A 398 1.40 5.00 1.91
N GLY A 399 1.97 6.10 1.38
CA GLY A 399 2.91 6.01 0.26
C GLY A 399 4.19 5.23 0.59
N SER A 400 4.81 5.47 1.76
CA SER A 400 6.00 4.73 2.19
C SER A 400 5.70 3.25 2.44
N SER A 401 4.54 2.96 3.05
CA SER A 401 4.10 1.58 3.30
C SER A 401 3.89 0.81 2.00
N PHE A 402 3.19 1.40 1.03
CA PHE A 402 2.98 0.80 -0.28
C PHE A 402 4.31 0.45 -0.97
N VAL A 403 5.20 1.41 -1.04
CA VAL A 403 6.51 1.27 -1.70
C VAL A 403 7.33 0.14 -1.08
N VAL A 404 7.43 0.11 0.25
CA VAL A 404 8.18 -0.95 0.96
C VAL A 404 7.49 -2.30 0.79
N LEU A 405 6.17 -2.37 0.93
CA LEU A 405 5.42 -3.62 0.79
C LEU A 405 5.52 -4.19 -0.62
N VAL A 406 5.35 -3.39 -1.66
CA VAL A 406 5.49 -3.83 -3.05
C VAL A 406 6.89 -4.38 -3.30
N GLY A 407 7.93 -3.66 -2.86
CA GLY A 407 9.32 -4.12 -3.02
C GLY A 407 9.61 -5.41 -2.25
N VAL A 408 9.20 -5.49 -0.99
CA VAL A 408 9.40 -6.68 -0.14
C VAL A 408 8.64 -7.89 -0.71
N LEU A 409 7.40 -7.72 -1.10
CA LEU A 409 6.57 -8.80 -1.65
C LEU A 409 7.06 -9.26 -3.02
N LEU A 410 7.56 -8.34 -3.85
CA LEU A 410 8.23 -8.70 -5.10
C LEU A 410 9.48 -9.54 -4.82
N GLY A 411 10.33 -9.13 -3.88
CA GLY A 411 11.48 -9.91 -3.47
C GLY A 411 11.11 -11.31 -2.96
N PHE A 412 10.08 -11.44 -2.12
CA PHE A 412 9.60 -12.74 -1.64
C PHE A 412 8.99 -13.60 -2.75
N SER A 413 8.32 -12.99 -3.73
CA SER A 413 7.71 -13.72 -4.83
C SER A 413 8.73 -14.24 -5.85
N LEU A 414 9.88 -13.60 -5.96
CA LEU A 414 10.98 -14.01 -6.85
C LEU A 414 11.93 -15.03 -6.18
N ARG A 415 11.84 -15.18 -4.85
CA ARG A 415 12.73 -16.06 -4.11
C ARG A 415 12.34 -17.53 -4.27
N GLU A 416 13.25 -18.34 -4.78
CA GLU A 416 13.11 -19.80 -4.86
C GLU A 416 13.08 -20.44 -3.45
N ASP A 417 12.36 -21.54 -3.31
CA ASP A 417 12.30 -22.28 -2.04
C ASP A 417 13.56 -23.16 -1.90
N PRO A 418 14.45 -22.91 -0.92
CA PRO A 418 15.72 -23.65 -0.77
C PRO A 418 15.52 -25.14 -0.46
N HIS A 419 14.30 -25.60 -0.16
CA HIS A 419 13.97 -27.00 0.13
C HIS A 419 13.55 -27.82 -1.10
N LYS A 420 13.72 -27.29 -2.33
CA LYS A 420 13.45 -27.98 -3.59
C LYS A 420 14.69 -28.08 -4.50
N ALA A 421 15.88 -27.89 -3.97
CA ALA A 421 17.14 -28.24 -4.63
C ALA A 421 17.57 -29.66 -4.27
#